data_d6a9b98a7ed837aff97f67d36159921e
#
_entry.id   d6a9b98a7ed837aff97f67d36159921e
#
_cell.length_a   1.000
_cell.length_b   1.000
_cell.length_c   1.000
_cell.angle_alpha   90.00
_cell.angle_beta   90.00
_cell.angle_gamma   90.00
#
_symmetry.space_group_name_H-M   'P 1'
#
loop_
_entity.id
_entity.type
_entity.pdbx_description
1 polymer ?
#
loop_
_entity_poly.entity_id
_entity_poly.type
_entity_poly.pdbx_seq_one_letter_code
_entity_poly.pdbx_strand_id
1 'polypeptide(L)'
;MVVAMLIFAIVMTGFLYTVTASLVTTRDTRARVVAANLAAQQIDLARSAASVFSVNNHTLDPISLNGDTFHVSVKTSWVTDSGSTASCEAGEASGSLSYKQVTVEVTWDNMRDGAQPVRSDTAITPKTKINNPTLGTVLVGVVNAAGTAVSGATVSLSPSNGVASVATDSDGCAYLLKVPADTYTVTASKSGYIAFSNGLQTESPTATVPVTAGSSSRISFAMDQAATFMASYAPDASNDPDIPKNLTTTFLSTYGNFSLTATSSNTPQSYLLYPFSSGYSVIAGAYVESGADSSVPSCLAPDPSQWIAADGTVGARPAPVGGIPGSTVDVSVPMGVVSFSSANSGDRRGRDNYLTAVYVGTGDGDPGCQKGMAYSFEDVISSNSATIALPYGTWELYRGKAVGSKETLIRSGNFTVRTGGSAANGVIVLDPRATE
;
A
#
# COMPACT_ATOMS: atom_id res chain seq x y z
N MET A 1 46.17 37.43 54.28
CA MET A 1 45.44 36.16 54.17
C MET A 1 44.51 36.11 52.94
N VAL A 2 43.63 37.08 52.70
CA VAL A 2 42.66 37.06 51.61
C VAL A 2 43.27 36.89 50.20
N VAL A 3 44.36 37.66 49.92
CA VAL A 3 45.06 37.61 48.62
C VAL A 3 45.71 36.23 48.35
N ALA A 4 46.28 35.61 49.41
CA ALA A 4 46.86 34.27 49.28
C ALA A 4 45.82 33.18 49.02
N MET A 5 44.63 33.31 49.62
CA MET A 5 43.50 32.40 49.38
C MET A 5 42.95 32.58 47.95
N LEU A 6 42.92 33.79 47.43
CA LEU A 6 42.44 34.08 46.07
C LEU A 6 43.40 33.51 45.03
N ILE A 7 44.71 33.68 45.20
CA ILE A 7 45.72 33.08 44.30
C ILE A 7 45.66 31.54 44.36
N PHE A 8 45.48 30.94 45.53
CA PHE A 8 45.37 29.52 45.70
C PHE A 8 44.12 28.96 44.97
N ALA A 9 42.99 29.68 45.10
CA ALA A 9 41.75 29.27 44.43
C ALA A 9 41.90 29.32 42.88
N ILE A 10 42.55 30.35 42.31
CA ILE A 10 42.82 30.44 40.88
C ILE A 10 43.72 29.27 40.40
N VAL A 11 44.80 29.01 41.10
CA VAL A 11 45.73 27.93 40.77
C VAL A 11 45.04 26.53 40.84
N MET A 12 44.26 26.30 41.89
CA MET A 12 43.52 25.06 42.03
C MET A 12 42.46 24.87 40.94
N THR A 13 41.74 25.95 40.57
CA THR A 13 40.77 25.90 39.47
C THR A 13 41.45 25.56 38.13
N GLY A 14 42.61 26.22 37.84
CA GLY A 14 43.38 25.90 36.64
C GLY A 14 43.89 24.47 36.62
N PHE A 15 44.38 23.95 37.76
CA PHE A 15 44.80 22.55 37.87
C PHE A 15 43.65 21.55 37.65
N LEU A 16 42.52 21.78 38.27
CA LEU A 16 41.33 20.95 38.05
C LEU A 16 40.87 20.93 36.62
N TYR A 17 40.90 22.12 35.95
CA TYR A 17 40.58 22.19 34.50
C TYR A 17 41.53 21.40 33.63
N THR A 18 42.83 21.47 33.88
CA THR A 18 43.83 20.70 33.10
C THR A 18 43.70 19.18 33.30
N VAL A 19 43.43 18.72 34.55
CA VAL A 19 43.18 17.34 34.86
C VAL A 19 41.93 16.81 34.17
N THR A 20 40.82 17.54 34.26
CA THR A 20 39.59 17.15 33.58
C THR A 20 39.72 17.12 32.06
N ALA A 21 40.36 18.12 31.47
CA ALA A 21 40.67 18.14 30.02
C ALA A 21 41.52 16.95 29.57
N SER A 22 42.55 16.58 30.36
CA SER A 22 43.41 15.42 30.11
C SER A 22 42.63 14.11 30.18
N LEU A 23 41.73 13.95 31.17
CA LEU A 23 40.89 12.74 31.31
C LEU A 23 39.94 12.61 30.12
N VAL A 24 39.27 13.70 29.73
CA VAL A 24 38.34 13.70 28.56
C VAL A 24 39.13 13.33 27.27
N THR A 25 40.28 13.91 27.04
CA THR A 25 41.11 13.60 25.87
C THR A 25 41.57 12.15 25.86
N THR A 26 41.97 11.62 27.02
CA THR A 26 42.39 10.20 27.16
C THR A 26 41.21 9.25 26.88
N ARG A 27 40.03 9.58 27.37
CA ARG A 27 38.79 8.80 27.10
C ARG A 27 38.47 8.82 25.61
N ASP A 28 38.45 9.99 24.97
CA ASP A 28 38.16 10.12 23.52
C ASP A 28 39.15 9.36 22.67
N THR A 29 40.43 9.41 23.01
CA THR A 29 41.48 8.65 22.30
C THR A 29 41.26 7.14 22.43
N ARG A 30 40.89 6.64 23.60
CA ARG A 30 40.59 5.20 23.80
C ARG A 30 39.33 4.80 23.02
N ALA A 31 38.25 5.59 23.09
CA ALA A 31 37.06 5.32 22.34
C ALA A 31 37.32 5.28 20.82
N ARG A 32 38.15 6.20 20.32
CA ARG A 32 38.55 6.24 18.92
C ARG A 32 39.34 5.01 18.47
N VAL A 33 40.22 4.47 19.31
CA VAL A 33 40.92 3.20 19.04
C VAL A 33 39.94 2.02 18.99
N VAL A 34 38.99 1.94 19.92
CA VAL A 34 37.96 0.90 19.91
C VAL A 34 37.10 1.03 18.64
N ALA A 35 36.66 2.23 18.30
CA ALA A 35 35.90 2.48 17.10
C ALA A 35 36.66 2.06 15.81
N ALA A 36 37.96 2.33 15.74
CA ALA A 36 38.79 1.90 14.60
C ALA A 36 38.89 0.36 14.50
N ASN A 37 38.97 -0.34 15.64
CA ASN A 37 38.99 -1.81 15.67
C ASN A 37 37.63 -2.38 15.24
N LEU A 38 36.52 -1.79 15.69
CA LEU A 38 35.17 -2.21 15.27
C LEU A 38 34.98 -1.98 13.75
N ALA A 39 35.42 -0.84 13.23
CA ALA A 39 35.38 -0.58 11.80
C ALA A 39 36.21 -1.59 10.99
N ALA A 40 37.46 -1.88 11.44
CA ALA A 40 38.32 -2.88 10.80
C ALA A 40 37.66 -4.29 10.82
N GLN A 41 37.06 -4.68 11.93
CA GLN A 41 36.34 -5.95 12.01
C GLN A 41 35.21 -6.06 10.99
N GLN A 42 34.42 -5.02 10.80
CA GLN A 42 33.33 -5.02 9.78
C GLN A 42 33.88 -5.07 8.36
N ILE A 43 34.96 -4.37 8.08
CA ILE A 43 35.69 -4.46 6.79
C ILE A 43 36.15 -5.89 6.50
N ASP A 44 36.72 -6.58 7.49
CA ASP A 44 37.20 -7.96 7.34
C ASP A 44 36.03 -8.93 7.15
N LEU A 45 34.92 -8.74 7.85
CA LEU A 45 33.69 -9.50 7.62
C LEU A 45 33.19 -9.30 6.19
N ALA A 46 33.10 -8.07 5.72
CA ALA A 46 32.66 -7.76 4.35
C ALA A 46 33.59 -8.40 3.29
N ARG A 47 34.91 -8.39 3.49
CA ARG A 47 35.91 -9.03 2.59
C ARG A 47 35.81 -10.56 2.61
N SER A 48 35.46 -11.15 3.73
CA SER A 48 35.31 -12.60 3.89
C SER A 48 34.04 -13.15 3.30
N ALA A 49 33.06 -12.30 2.94
CA ALA A 49 31.76 -12.70 2.42
C ALA A 49 31.90 -13.64 1.22
N ALA A 50 31.03 -14.65 1.16
CA ALA A 50 31.02 -15.64 0.07
C ALA A 50 30.71 -14.99 -1.27
N SER A 51 29.81 -14.01 -1.28
CA SER A 51 29.38 -13.24 -2.46
C SER A 51 29.39 -11.76 -2.15
N VAL A 52 29.81 -10.94 -3.12
CA VAL A 52 29.72 -9.48 -3.03
C VAL A 52 28.26 -8.99 -2.94
N PHE A 53 27.30 -9.78 -3.44
CA PHE A 53 25.88 -9.47 -3.38
C PHE A 53 25.28 -9.70 -1.99
N SER A 54 25.94 -10.44 -1.10
CA SER A 54 25.49 -10.62 0.29
C SER A 54 26.05 -9.56 1.26
N VAL A 55 26.85 -8.61 0.76
CA VAL A 55 27.36 -7.49 1.56
C VAL A 55 26.39 -6.32 1.41
N ASN A 56 25.51 -6.14 2.39
CA ASN A 56 24.39 -5.18 2.32
C ASN A 56 24.54 -4.11 3.40
N ASN A 57 23.75 -3.04 3.27
CA ASN A 57 23.64 -2.00 4.29
C ASN A 57 23.09 -2.60 5.59
N HIS A 58 23.71 -2.27 6.70
CA HIS A 58 23.18 -2.64 8.01
C HIS A 58 23.76 -1.76 9.11
N THR A 59 23.05 -1.72 10.21
CA THR A 59 23.51 -1.10 11.46
C THR A 59 23.54 -2.19 12.52
N LEU A 60 24.63 -2.27 13.27
CA LEU A 60 24.72 -3.21 14.39
C LEU A 60 23.95 -2.70 15.60
N ASP A 61 23.50 -3.61 16.43
CA ASP A 61 23.01 -3.26 17.76
C ASP A 61 24.10 -2.50 18.53
N PRO A 62 23.74 -1.53 19.38
CA PRO A 62 24.69 -0.75 20.13
C PRO A 62 25.64 -1.62 20.97
N ILE A 63 26.94 -1.42 20.84
CA ILE A 63 27.98 -2.22 21.47
C ILE A 63 28.56 -1.45 22.65
N SER A 64 28.40 -1.92 23.88
CA SER A 64 28.96 -1.31 25.10
C SER A 64 30.33 -1.88 25.40
N LEU A 65 31.37 -1.05 25.33
CA LEU A 65 32.75 -1.42 25.61
C LEU A 65 33.46 -0.30 26.42
N ASN A 66 34.14 -0.67 27.49
CA ASN A 66 34.94 0.24 28.33
C ASN A 66 34.19 1.47 28.87
N GLY A 67 32.87 1.36 29.04
CA GLY A 67 31.99 2.44 29.54
C GLY A 67 31.52 3.41 28.48
N ASP A 68 31.77 3.13 27.20
CA ASP A 68 31.19 3.84 26.06
C ASP A 68 30.31 2.90 25.24
N THR A 69 29.24 3.43 24.63
CA THR A 69 28.33 2.71 23.71
C THR A 69 28.64 3.13 22.30
N PHE A 70 28.95 2.18 21.43
CA PHE A 70 29.32 2.39 20.03
C PHE A 70 28.18 2.04 19.10
N HIS A 71 27.98 2.85 18.08
CA HIS A 71 27.03 2.68 16.99
C HIS A 71 27.80 2.47 15.69
N VAL A 72 27.62 1.31 15.08
CA VAL A 72 28.33 0.92 13.85
C VAL A 72 27.33 0.86 12.70
N SER A 73 27.60 1.63 11.65
CA SER A 73 26.82 1.65 10.42
C SER A 73 27.69 1.20 9.24
N VAL A 74 27.20 0.24 8.48
CA VAL A 74 27.81 -0.26 7.25
C VAL A 74 26.96 0.18 6.08
N LYS A 75 27.54 0.96 5.16
CA LYS A 75 26.91 1.42 3.92
C LYS A 75 27.62 0.85 2.72
N THR A 76 26.86 0.45 1.71
CA THR A 76 27.43 -0.17 0.51
C THR A 76 26.85 0.49 -0.75
N SER A 77 27.65 0.57 -1.79
CA SER A 77 27.23 1.04 -3.12
C SER A 77 28.04 0.34 -4.20
N TRP A 78 27.43 0.07 -5.33
CA TRP A 78 28.17 -0.38 -6.50
C TRP A 78 28.86 0.80 -7.20
N VAL A 79 30.06 0.55 -7.67
CA VAL A 79 30.76 1.46 -8.56
C VAL A 79 30.86 0.79 -9.93
N THR A 80 30.50 1.53 -10.97
CA THR A 80 30.54 1.06 -12.36
C THR A 80 31.93 1.28 -12.98
N ASP A 81 32.16 0.71 -14.12
CA ASP A 81 33.38 0.91 -14.92
C ASP A 81 33.56 2.37 -15.38
N SER A 82 32.47 3.15 -15.46
CA SER A 82 32.48 4.59 -15.70
C SER A 82 32.82 5.42 -14.44
N GLY A 83 33.00 4.79 -13.28
CA GLY A 83 33.24 5.46 -12.00
C GLY A 83 32.01 6.04 -11.33
N SER A 84 30.83 5.83 -11.88
CA SER A 84 29.56 6.25 -11.28
C SER A 84 29.14 5.29 -10.17
N THR A 85 28.49 5.81 -9.14
CA THR A 85 27.85 4.97 -8.12
C THR A 85 26.48 4.51 -8.60
N ALA A 86 26.26 3.20 -8.55
CA ALA A 86 24.96 2.59 -8.83
C ALA A 86 24.40 1.99 -7.53
N SER A 87 23.18 2.38 -7.18
CA SER A 87 22.39 1.74 -6.14
C SER A 87 21.04 1.34 -6.71
N CYS A 88 20.36 0.38 -6.09
CA CYS A 88 19.00 0.03 -6.49
C CYS A 88 17.98 1.11 -6.09
N GLU A 89 18.33 1.94 -5.10
CA GLU A 89 17.43 2.96 -4.56
C GLU A 89 17.46 4.27 -5.34
N ALA A 90 18.63 4.69 -5.82
CA ALA A 90 18.80 5.99 -6.47
C ALA A 90 19.93 6.00 -7.51
N GLY A 91 19.86 6.93 -8.46
CA GLY A 91 20.87 7.17 -9.48
C GLY A 91 20.57 6.47 -10.81
N GLU A 92 21.30 6.89 -11.85
CA GLU A 92 21.29 6.22 -13.16
C GLU A 92 22.30 5.08 -13.14
N ALA A 93 21.82 3.85 -13.39
CA ALA A 93 22.75 2.74 -13.62
C ALA A 93 23.25 2.84 -15.06
N SER A 94 24.44 3.38 -15.23
CA SER A 94 25.16 3.38 -16.51
C SER A 94 26.49 2.66 -16.35
N GLY A 95 26.86 1.86 -17.35
CA GLY A 95 28.08 1.05 -17.33
C GLY A 95 27.91 -0.30 -16.59
N SER A 96 28.98 -1.09 -16.62
CA SER A 96 29.02 -2.41 -15.98
C SER A 96 29.38 -2.29 -14.49
N LEU A 97 28.76 -3.11 -13.63
CA LEU A 97 29.09 -3.18 -12.21
C LEU A 97 30.55 -3.65 -12.04
N SER A 98 31.40 -2.85 -11.41
CA SER A 98 32.84 -3.12 -11.31
C SER A 98 33.22 -3.68 -9.94
N TYR A 99 32.92 -2.95 -8.89
CA TYR A 99 33.16 -3.37 -7.51
C TYR A 99 32.11 -2.76 -6.56
N LYS A 100 31.97 -3.34 -5.38
CA LYS A 100 31.13 -2.80 -4.31
C LYS A 100 32.02 -2.03 -3.34
N GLN A 101 31.75 -0.75 -3.17
CA GLN A 101 32.36 0.07 -2.13
C GLN A 101 31.62 -0.18 -0.83
N VAL A 102 32.36 -0.40 0.24
CA VAL A 102 31.85 -0.57 1.59
C VAL A 102 32.44 0.51 2.48
N THR A 103 31.59 1.29 3.11
CA THR A 103 31.94 2.33 4.06
C THR A 103 31.44 1.93 5.43
N VAL A 104 32.32 1.81 6.40
CA VAL A 104 31.97 1.57 7.79
C VAL A 104 32.17 2.85 8.58
N GLU A 105 31.13 3.30 9.26
CA GLU A 105 31.15 4.49 10.10
C GLU A 105 30.82 4.10 11.55
N VAL A 106 31.66 4.53 12.49
CA VAL A 106 31.51 4.23 13.91
C VAL A 106 31.45 5.53 14.70
N THR A 107 30.36 5.70 15.44
CA THR A 107 30.15 6.77 16.43
C THR A 107 30.07 6.18 17.82
N TRP A 108 30.16 6.98 18.87
CA TRP A 108 29.95 6.55 20.25
C TRP A 108 29.26 7.63 21.06
N ASP A 109 28.61 7.22 22.13
CA ASP A 109 27.93 8.14 23.03
C ASP A 109 28.93 9.11 23.67
N ASN A 110 28.50 10.36 23.85
CA ASN A 110 29.34 11.45 24.42
C ASN A 110 30.61 11.74 23.60
N MET A 111 30.55 11.55 22.27
CA MET A 111 31.58 12.13 21.40
C MET A 111 31.72 13.63 21.68
N ARG A 112 32.96 14.13 21.62
CA ARG A 112 33.22 15.55 21.74
C ARG A 112 32.51 16.34 20.64
N ASP A 113 31.92 17.47 20.98
CA ASP A 113 31.30 18.36 20.00
C ASP A 113 32.26 18.69 18.85
N GLY A 114 31.80 18.47 17.60
CA GLY A 114 32.59 18.66 16.40
C GLY A 114 33.59 17.51 16.07
N ALA A 115 33.65 16.46 16.90
CA ALA A 115 34.46 15.29 16.55
C ALA A 115 33.85 14.54 15.35
N GLN A 116 34.72 14.09 14.44
CA GLN A 116 34.27 13.29 13.30
C GLN A 116 34.19 11.81 13.68
N PRO A 117 33.18 11.08 13.16
CA PRO A 117 33.11 9.62 13.28
C PRO A 117 34.42 8.95 12.78
N VAL A 118 34.64 7.75 13.29
CA VAL A 118 35.68 6.91 12.68
C VAL A 118 35.07 6.24 11.45
N ARG A 119 35.73 6.47 10.30
CA ARG A 119 35.32 5.94 9.01
C ARG A 119 36.40 5.06 8.42
N SER A 120 36.02 3.90 7.88
CA SER A 120 36.86 3.01 7.10
C SER A 120 36.17 2.64 5.81
N ASP A 121 36.90 2.70 4.71
CA ASP A 121 36.39 2.38 3.37
C ASP A 121 37.14 1.20 2.78
N THR A 122 36.46 0.34 2.02
CA THR A 122 37.10 -0.72 1.22
C THR A 122 36.30 -0.96 -0.06
N ALA A 123 37.01 -1.51 -1.06
CA ALA A 123 36.40 -2.00 -2.30
C ALA A 123 36.42 -3.53 -2.32
N ILE A 124 35.31 -4.14 -2.70
CA ILE A 124 35.17 -5.59 -2.83
C ILE A 124 34.82 -5.91 -4.28
N THR A 125 35.68 -6.63 -4.95
CA THR A 125 35.44 -7.11 -6.31
C THR A 125 34.73 -8.44 -6.31
N PRO A 126 33.85 -8.72 -7.28
CA PRO A 126 33.23 -10.04 -7.43
C PRO A 126 34.32 -11.12 -7.64
N LYS A 127 34.20 -12.22 -6.90
CA LYS A 127 35.12 -13.39 -7.02
C LYS A 127 34.94 -14.14 -8.36
N THR A 128 33.79 -13.96 -9.02
CA THR A 128 33.50 -14.54 -10.34
C THR A 128 33.12 -13.44 -11.31
N LYS A 129 33.35 -13.66 -12.61
CA LYS A 129 32.97 -12.69 -13.64
C LYS A 129 31.47 -12.52 -13.72
N ILE A 130 30.97 -11.38 -13.28
CA ILE A 130 29.51 -11.03 -13.29
C ILE A 130 29.11 -10.33 -14.60
N ASN A 131 30.02 -9.64 -15.24
CA ASN A 131 29.79 -8.90 -16.48
C ASN A 131 30.16 -9.74 -17.71
N ASN A 132 29.39 -9.53 -18.77
CA ASN A 132 29.71 -10.04 -20.10
C ASN A 132 29.45 -8.91 -21.11
N PRO A 133 30.42 -8.59 -22.00
CA PRO A 133 30.30 -7.47 -22.93
C PRO A 133 29.14 -7.64 -23.94
N THR A 134 28.65 -8.86 -24.12
CA THR A 134 27.49 -9.16 -25.01
C THR A 134 26.14 -9.24 -24.28
N LEU A 135 26.14 -9.13 -22.95
CA LEU A 135 24.97 -9.23 -22.10
C LEU A 135 24.90 -8.03 -21.17
N GLY A 136 23.71 -7.65 -20.75
CA GLY A 136 23.48 -6.57 -19.79
C GLY A 136 23.20 -7.07 -18.37
N THR A 137 22.93 -6.11 -17.48
CA THR A 137 22.52 -6.36 -16.10
C THR A 137 21.28 -5.50 -15.81
N VAL A 138 20.29 -6.07 -15.10
CA VAL A 138 19.12 -5.32 -14.61
C VAL A 138 19.18 -5.24 -13.09
N LEU A 139 19.18 -4.02 -12.56
CA LEU A 139 19.07 -3.74 -11.15
C LEU A 139 17.62 -3.36 -10.84
N VAL A 140 17.02 -4.06 -9.88
CA VAL A 140 15.64 -3.80 -9.48
C VAL A 140 15.61 -3.44 -8.01
N GLY A 141 15.14 -2.22 -7.71
CA GLY A 141 14.88 -1.77 -6.35
C GLY A 141 13.42 -1.97 -5.98
N VAL A 142 13.14 -2.46 -4.78
CA VAL A 142 11.80 -2.52 -4.23
C VAL A 142 11.79 -1.84 -2.86
N VAL A 143 10.97 -0.81 -2.73
CA VAL A 143 10.82 -0.02 -1.50
C VAL A 143 9.35 0.09 -1.11
N ASN A 144 9.09 0.34 0.18
CA ASN A 144 7.74 0.65 0.64
C ASN A 144 7.43 2.16 0.52
N ALA A 145 6.24 2.57 0.98
CA ALA A 145 5.81 3.97 0.95
C ALA A 145 6.70 4.91 1.78
N ALA A 146 7.39 4.41 2.79
CA ALA A 146 8.34 5.17 3.60
C ALA A 146 9.76 5.21 3.01
N GLY A 147 9.97 4.62 1.83
CA GLY A 147 11.30 4.49 1.21
C GLY A 147 12.18 3.41 1.84
N THR A 148 11.62 2.57 2.72
CA THR A 148 12.36 1.45 3.34
C THR A 148 12.42 0.27 2.38
N ALA A 149 13.55 -0.42 2.37
CA ALA A 149 13.78 -1.59 1.55
C ALA A 149 12.77 -2.72 1.80
N VAL A 150 12.26 -3.33 0.73
CA VAL A 150 11.40 -4.52 0.79
C VAL A 150 12.21 -5.74 0.36
N SER A 151 12.68 -6.52 1.34
CA SER A 151 13.42 -7.77 1.10
C SER A 151 12.49 -8.93 0.75
N GLY A 152 12.99 -9.92 0.01
CA GLY A 152 12.26 -11.15 -0.33
C GLY A 152 11.14 -10.96 -1.36
N ALA A 153 11.08 -9.83 -2.07
CA ALA A 153 10.23 -9.67 -3.23
C ALA A 153 10.83 -10.43 -4.41
N THR A 154 10.03 -11.28 -5.06
CA THR A 154 10.45 -12.02 -6.25
C THR A 154 10.40 -11.13 -7.47
N VAL A 155 11.51 -11.04 -8.19
CA VAL A 155 11.67 -10.27 -9.43
C VAL A 155 11.88 -11.21 -10.60
N SER A 156 11.12 -11.02 -11.66
CA SER A 156 11.20 -11.82 -12.89
C SER A 156 11.17 -10.97 -14.15
N LEU A 157 11.68 -11.53 -15.26
CA LEU A 157 11.68 -10.92 -16.58
C LEU A 157 10.72 -11.67 -17.52
N SER A 158 10.07 -10.93 -18.40
CA SER A 158 9.29 -11.48 -19.50
C SER A 158 9.67 -10.75 -20.81
N PRO A 159 10.12 -11.50 -21.86
CA PRO A 159 10.44 -12.95 -21.86
C PRO A 159 11.61 -13.26 -20.91
N SER A 160 11.65 -14.46 -20.34
CA SER A 160 12.72 -14.81 -19.38
C SER A 160 14.09 -14.99 -20.03
N ASN A 161 14.12 -15.42 -21.28
CA ASN A 161 15.34 -15.70 -22.07
C ASN A 161 16.42 -16.49 -21.29
N GLY A 162 15.98 -17.39 -20.40
CA GLY A 162 16.84 -18.23 -19.57
C GLY A 162 17.37 -17.54 -18.30
N VAL A 163 16.95 -16.32 -18.00
CA VAL A 163 17.27 -15.62 -16.75
C VAL A 163 16.29 -16.08 -15.66
N ALA A 164 16.82 -16.64 -14.59
CA ALA A 164 16.00 -17.05 -13.44
C ALA A 164 15.50 -15.83 -12.66
N SER A 165 14.32 -15.98 -12.03
CA SER A 165 13.83 -15.01 -11.06
C SER A 165 14.74 -14.96 -9.84
N VAL A 166 14.85 -13.76 -9.24
CA VAL A 166 15.70 -13.47 -8.08
C VAL A 166 14.87 -12.77 -7.02
N ALA A 167 15.11 -13.08 -5.75
CA ALA A 167 14.51 -12.34 -4.65
C ALA A 167 15.35 -11.10 -4.30
N THR A 168 14.69 -10.02 -3.86
CA THR A 168 15.37 -8.84 -3.33
C THR A 168 16.07 -9.17 -2.01
N ASP A 169 17.26 -8.61 -1.83
CA ASP A 169 18.06 -8.71 -0.61
C ASP A 169 17.55 -7.79 0.51
N SER A 170 18.30 -7.65 1.61
CA SER A 170 17.96 -6.78 2.73
C SER A 170 17.92 -5.29 2.39
N ASP A 171 18.60 -4.88 1.31
CA ASP A 171 18.58 -3.53 0.78
C ASP A 171 17.43 -3.31 -0.23
N GLY A 172 16.54 -4.31 -0.39
CA GLY A 172 15.47 -4.27 -1.38
C GLY A 172 15.95 -4.40 -2.82
N CYS A 173 17.16 -4.91 -3.03
CA CYS A 173 17.80 -4.99 -4.34
C CYS A 173 17.76 -6.40 -4.92
N ALA A 174 17.40 -6.53 -6.20
CA ALA A 174 17.58 -7.74 -6.99
C ALA A 174 18.50 -7.47 -8.18
N TYR A 175 19.42 -8.40 -8.44
CA TYR A 175 20.41 -8.30 -9.50
C TYR A 175 20.19 -9.41 -10.53
N LEU A 176 19.64 -9.06 -11.68
CA LEU A 176 19.48 -9.99 -12.80
C LEU A 176 20.69 -9.83 -13.72
N LEU A 177 21.59 -10.80 -13.65
CA LEU A 177 22.88 -10.76 -14.31
C LEU A 177 22.83 -11.48 -15.66
N LYS A 178 23.68 -11.07 -16.60
CA LYS A 178 23.88 -11.71 -17.91
C LYS A 178 22.58 -11.81 -18.72
N VAL A 179 21.82 -10.73 -18.72
CA VAL A 179 20.56 -10.59 -19.46
C VAL A 179 20.88 -10.28 -20.93
N PRO A 180 20.35 -11.04 -21.91
CA PRO A 180 20.50 -10.67 -23.32
C PRO A 180 19.96 -9.27 -23.61
N ALA A 181 20.57 -8.59 -24.62
CA ALA A 181 20.10 -7.27 -25.01
C ALA A 181 18.73 -7.38 -25.69
N ASP A 182 17.71 -6.78 -25.09
CA ASP A 182 16.31 -6.76 -25.53
C ASP A 182 15.51 -5.78 -24.66
N THR A 183 14.22 -5.67 -24.93
CA THR A 183 13.26 -4.95 -24.07
C THR A 183 12.45 -5.96 -23.25
N TYR A 184 12.51 -5.82 -21.94
CA TYR A 184 11.86 -6.73 -21.00
C TYR A 184 10.77 -6.05 -20.20
N THR A 185 9.72 -6.81 -19.90
CA THR A 185 8.79 -6.48 -18.82
C THR A 185 9.33 -7.09 -17.52
N VAL A 186 9.67 -6.25 -16.56
CA VAL A 186 10.06 -6.64 -15.21
C VAL A 186 8.81 -6.71 -14.35
N THR A 187 8.66 -7.79 -13.59
CA THR A 187 7.57 -7.96 -12.61
C THR A 187 8.18 -8.15 -11.22
N ALA A 188 7.69 -7.40 -10.24
CA ALA A 188 7.99 -7.64 -8.84
C ALA A 188 6.75 -8.16 -8.11
N SER A 189 6.90 -9.13 -7.21
CA SER A 189 5.79 -9.67 -6.42
C SER A 189 6.25 -10.15 -5.05
N LYS A 190 5.40 -9.94 -4.04
CA LYS A 190 5.60 -10.49 -2.70
C LYS A 190 4.26 -10.75 -2.05
N SER A 191 4.08 -11.96 -1.50
CA SER A 191 2.80 -12.34 -0.85
C SER A 191 2.42 -11.36 0.24
N GLY A 192 1.17 -10.89 0.23
CA GLY A 192 0.64 -9.92 1.19
C GLY A 192 1.11 -8.47 0.94
N TYR A 193 1.79 -8.20 -0.17
CA TYR A 193 2.18 -6.85 -0.58
C TYR A 193 1.38 -6.39 -1.80
N ILE A 194 1.15 -5.10 -1.87
CA ILE A 194 0.44 -4.46 -2.95
C ILE A 194 1.19 -3.20 -3.38
N ALA A 195 1.19 -2.93 -4.66
CA ALA A 195 1.74 -1.72 -5.23
C ALA A 195 0.63 -0.76 -5.64
N PHE A 196 0.94 0.52 -5.62
CA PHE A 196 0.12 1.56 -6.20
C PHE A 196 0.93 2.28 -7.28
N SER A 197 0.42 2.29 -8.50
CA SER A 197 1.04 2.97 -9.63
C SER A 197 -0.02 3.41 -10.65
N ASN A 198 0.07 4.65 -11.11
CA ASN A 198 -0.82 5.21 -12.15
C ASN A 198 -2.32 5.06 -11.83
N GLY A 199 -2.72 5.26 -10.59
CA GLY A 199 -4.11 5.12 -10.16
C GLY A 199 -4.61 3.68 -10.05
N LEU A 200 -3.74 2.68 -10.17
CA LEU A 200 -4.07 1.26 -10.06
C LEU A 200 -3.37 0.61 -8.88
N GLN A 201 -4.04 -0.34 -8.26
CA GLN A 201 -3.46 -1.22 -7.23
C GLN A 201 -3.23 -2.61 -7.82
N THR A 202 -2.07 -3.19 -7.54
CA THR A 202 -1.71 -4.53 -8.03
C THR A 202 -0.75 -5.25 -7.10
N GLU A 203 -0.91 -6.55 -6.93
CA GLU A 203 0.02 -7.40 -6.18
C GLU A 203 1.31 -7.71 -6.98
N SER A 204 1.29 -7.45 -8.28
CA SER A 204 2.41 -7.76 -9.18
C SER A 204 2.65 -6.61 -10.15
N PRO A 205 3.23 -5.49 -9.66
CA PRO A 205 3.55 -4.34 -10.51
C PRO A 205 4.54 -4.76 -11.62
N THR A 206 4.35 -4.16 -12.79
CA THR A 206 5.18 -4.40 -13.95
C THR A 206 5.70 -3.09 -14.52
N ALA A 207 6.89 -3.13 -15.10
CA ALA A 207 7.43 -2.01 -15.85
C ALA A 207 8.38 -2.49 -16.95
N THR A 208 8.50 -1.72 -18.01
CA THR A 208 9.33 -2.06 -19.16
C THR A 208 10.72 -1.46 -19.00
N VAL A 209 11.76 -2.26 -19.29
CA VAL A 209 13.15 -1.84 -19.23
C VAL A 209 13.90 -2.28 -20.49
N PRO A 210 14.60 -1.37 -21.21
CA PRO A 210 15.53 -1.73 -22.26
C PRO A 210 16.84 -2.18 -21.63
N VAL A 211 17.37 -3.31 -22.10
CA VAL A 211 18.67 -3.86 -21.70
C VAL A 211 19.64 -3.75 -22.85
N THR A 212 20.77 -3.10 -22.60
CA THR A 212 21.87 -2.93 -23.56
C THR A 212 23.06 -3.81 -23.16
N ALA A 213 23.69 -4.45 -24.13
CA ALA A 213 24.89 -5.25 -23.91
C ALA A 213 26.01 -4.42 -23.29
N GLY A 214 26.73 -5.00 -22.32
CA GLY A 214 27.83 -4.35 -21.60
C GLY A 214 27.40 -3.25 -20.64
N SER A 215 26.11 -3.03 -20.42
CA SER A 215 25.57 -1.95 -19.56
C SER A 215 24.64 -2.48 -18.49
N SER A 216 24.36 -1.64 -17.51
CA SER A 216 23.36 -1.90 -16.48
C SER A 216 22.13 -1.03 -16.73
N SER A 217 20.96 -1.61 -16.61
CA SER A 217 19.67 -0.91 -16.61
C SER A 217 19.04 -0.99 -15.22
N ARG A 218 18.25 0.01 -14.84
CA ARG A 218 17.64 0.09 -13.52
C ARG A 218 16.15 0.32 -13.60
N ILE A 219 15.43 -0.27 -12.65
CA ILE A 219 14.03 -0.02 -12.42
C ILE A 219 13.71 -0.12 -10.93
N SER A 220 12.69 0.57 -10.47
CA SER A 220 12.24 0.51 -9.08
C SER A 220 10.72 0.36 -8.99
N PHE A 221 10.29 -0.36 -7.95
CA PHE A 221 8.88 -0.56 -7.60
C PHE A 221 8.62 -0.07 -6.17
N ALA A 222 7.47 0.56 -5.98
CA ALA A 222 6.95 0.88 -4.65
C ALA A 222 5.87 -0.14 -4.32
N MET A 223 6.10 -0.96 -3.27
CA MET A 223 5.15 -1.96 -2.77
C MET A 223 5.10 -1.88 -1.26
N ASP A 224 3.90 -2.00 -0.68
CA ASP A 224 3.77 -2.04 0.78
C ASP A 224 2.94 -3.24 1.22
N GLN A 225 3.08 -3.64 2.48
CA GLN A 225 2.25 -4.67 3.04
C GLN A 225 0.79 -4.20 3.02
N ALA A 226 -0.08 -4.95 2.37
CA ALA A 226 -1.47 -4.57 2.21
C ALA A 226 -2.15 -4.41 3.57
N ALA A 227 -3.01 -3.39 3.70
CA ALA A 227 -3.95 -3.30 4.79
C ALA A 227 -5.24 -4.04 4.42
N THR A 228 -5.83 -4.73 5.40
CA THR A 228 -7.09 -5.46 5.24
C THR A 228 -8.23 -4.57 5.68
N PHE A 229 -9.11 -4.19 4.76
CA PHE A 229 -10.31 -3.42 5.06
C PHE A 229 -11.51 -4.37 5.17
N MET A 230 -12.11 -4.41 6.35
CA MET A 230 -13.29 -5.24 6.67
C MET A 230 -14.54 -4.38 6.49
N ALA A 231 -15.22 -4.52 5.36
CA ALA A 231 -16.37 -3.72 5.01
C ALA A 231 -17.66 -4.34 5.57
N SER A 232 -18.32 -3.63 6.49
CA SER A 232 -19.63 -3.96 7.03
C SER A 232 -20.68 -3.12 6.32
N TYR A 233 -21.60 -3.77 5.62
CA TYR A 233 -22.61 -3.12 4.80
C TYR A 233 -23.89 -2.87 5.58
N ALA A 234 -24.50 -1.69 5.40
CA ALA A 234 -25.71 -1.26 6.09
C ALA A 234 -25.66 -1.52 7.62
N PRO A 235 -24.59 -1.10 8.34
CA PRO A 235 -24.35 -1.49 9.73
C PRO A 235 -25.44 -1.00 10.71
N ASP A 236 -26.15 0.06 10.36
CA ASP A 236 -27.20 0.67 11.19
C ASP A 236 -28.57 -0.01 11.01
N ALA A 237 -28.66 -1.00 10.13
CA ALA A 237 -29.90 -1.74 9.93
C ALA A 237 -30.21 -2.65 11.12
N SER A 238 -31.43 -2.54 11.67
CA SER A 238 -31.91 -3.32 12.83
C SER A 238 -32.04 -4.84 12.57
N ASN A 239 -31.97 -5.27 11.31
CA ASN A 239 -31.97 -6.66 10.87
C ASN A 239 -30.91 -6.78 9.80
N ASP A 240 -30.03 -7.77 9.88
CA ASP A 240 -29.02 -8.03 8.85
C ASP A 240 -29.68 -8.16 7.47
N PRO A 241 -29.62 -7.13 6.61
CA PRO A 241 -30.20 -7.20 5.28
C PRO A 241 -29.32 -8.04 4.36
N ASP A 242 -29.92 -8.80 3.48
CA ASP A 242 -29.20 -9.48 2.42
C ASP A 242 -28.55 -8.45 1.47
N ILE A 243 -27.27 -8.64 1.13
CA ILE A 243 -26.55 -7.81 0.16
C ILE A 243 -26.44 -8.53 -1.20
N PRO A 244 -26.32 -7.80 -2.32
CA PRO A 244 -26.16 -8.43 -3.62
C PRO A 244 -24.87 -9.25 -3.70
N LYS A 245 -24.95 -10.41 -4.34
CA LYS A 245 -23.78 -11.27 -4.58
C LYS A 245 -22.71 -10.63 -5.50
N ASN A 246 -23.15 -9.78 -6.40
CA ASN A 246 -22.30 -9.03 -7.34
C ASN A 246 -22.18 -7.56 -6.96
N LEU A 247 -22.23 -7.24 -5.67
CA LEU A 247 -22.06 -5.88 -5.17
C LEU A 247 -20.66 -5.36 -5.54
N THR A 248 -20.61 -4.24 -6.22
CA THR A 248 -19.39 -3.48 -6.40
C THR A 248 -19.19 -2.55 -5.21
N THR A 249 -18.00 -2.52 -4.64
CA THR A 249 -17.60 -1.57 -3.60
C THR A 249 -16.56 -0.63 -4.16
N THR A 250 -16.77 0.67 -4.02
CA THR A 250 -15.83 1.69 -4.50
C THR A 250 -15.10 2.32 -3.32
N PHE A 251 -13.81 2.38 -3.43
CA PHE A 251 -12.87 2.98 -2.47
C PHE A 251 -12.36 4.29 -3.07
N LEU A 252 -12.78 5.41 -2.49
CA LEU A 252 -12.44 6.75 -2.93
C LEU A 252 -11.24 7.26 -2.12
N SER A 253 -10.17 7.64 -2.78
CA SER A 253 -8.98 8.20 -2.14
C SER A 253 -8.50 9.46 -2.87
N THR A 254 -7.58 10.20 -2.26
CA THR A 254 -6.91 11.36 -2.91
C THR A 254 -6.01 10.95 -4.09
N TYR A 255 -5.74 9.67 -4.24
CA TYR A 255 -4.87 9.12 -5.29
C TYR A 255 -5.63 8.44 -6.43
N GLY A 256 -6.96 8.34 -6.31
CA GLY A 256 -7.83 7.72 -7.31
C GLY A 256 -8.93 6.88 -6.68
N ASN A 257 -9.84 6.42 -7.53
CA ASN A 257 -10.99 5.63 -7.16
C ASN A 257 -10.76 4.18 -7.62
N PHE A 258 -11.03 3.22 -6.73
CA PHE A 258 -10.87 1.79 -7.00
C PHE A 258 -12.21 1.11 -6.79
N SER A 259 -12.62 0.26 -7.71
CA SER A 259 -13.85 -0.52 -7.57
C SER A 259 -13.53 -2.00 -7.60
N LEU A 260 -14.01 -2.71 -6.58
CA LEU A 260 -13.87 -4.16 -6.45
C LEU A 260 -15.26 -4.78 -6.36
N THR A 261 -15.49 -5.82 -7.15
CA THR A 261 -16.78 -6.54 -7.14
C THR A 261 -16.70 -7.71 -6.19
N ALA A 262 -17.68 -7.81 -5.30
CA ALA A 262 -17.81 -8.92 -4.38
C ALA A 262 -18.06 -10.25 -5.13
N THR A 263 -17.54 -11.33 -4.58
CA THR A 263 -17.79 -12.69 -5.08
C THR A 263 -18.76 -13.48 -4.22
N SER A 264 -19.21 -12.89 -3.10
CA SER A 264 -20.17 -13.50 -2.17
C SER A 264 -21.09 -12.43 -1.58
N SER A 265 -22.17 -12.86 -0.95
CA SER A 265 -23.09 -12.01 -0.19
C SER A 265 -22.77 -11.99 1.32
N ASN A 266 -21.65 -12.54 1.74
CA ASN A 266 -21.25 -12.53 3.15
C ASN A 266 -20.83 -11.14 3.59
N THR A 267 -21.15 -10.76 4.82
CA THR A 267 -20.71 -9.53 5.47
C THR A 267 -20.12 -9.86 6.85
N PRO A 268 -19.02 -9.23 7.30
CA PRO A 268 -18.21 -8.26 6.57
C PRO A 268 -17.41 -8.89 5.41
N GLN A 269 -17.08 -8.07 4.39
CA GLN A 269 -16.21 -8.47 3.30
C GLN A 269 -14.80 -7.91 3.49
N SER A 270 -13.80 -8.71 3.14
CA SER A 270 -12.39 -8.37 3.30
C SER A 270 -11.78 -7.92 1.97
N TYR A 271 -11.11 -6.77 1.99
CA TYR A 271 -10.41 -6.19 0.85
C TYR A 271 -8.96 -5.88 1.21
N LEU A 272 -8.03 -6.34 0.39
CA LEU A 272 -6.61 -6.00 0.52
C LEU A 272 -6.33 -4.76 -0.31
N LEU A 273 -5.91 -3.66 0.34
CA LEU A 273 -5.67 -2.38 -0.30
C LEU A 273 -4.32 -1.81 0.12
N TYR A 274 -3.80 -0.92 -0.72
CA TYR A 274 -2.60 -0.14 -0.40
C TYR A 274 -2.85 0.72 0.84
N PRO A 275 -1.94 0.72 1.84
CA PRO A 275 -2.17 1.35 3.14
C PRO A 275 -1.99 2.86 3.11
N PHE A 276 -2.89 3.59 2.45
CA PHE A 276 -2.87 5.06 2.48
C PHE A 276 -3.22 5.57 3.87
N SER A 277 -2.36 6.40 4.45
CA SER A 277 -2.64 7.09 5.72
C SER A 277 -3.79 8.10 5.61
N SER A 278 -3.99 8.71 4.43
CA SER A 278 -5.14 9.57 4.12
C SER A 278 -6.46 8.80 4.03
N GLY A 279 -6.38 7.48 3.86
CA GLY A 279 -7.51 6.57 3.88
C GLY A 279 -8.38 6.53 2.65
N TYR A 280 -9.44 5.73 2.79
CA TYR A 280 -10.47 5.54 1.79
C TYR A 280 -11.84 5.89 2.37
N SER A 281 -12.60 6.69 1.64
CA SER A 281 -14.04 6.77 1.82
C SER A 281 -14.68 5.62 1.03
N VAL A 282 -15.42 4.74 1.71
CA VAL A 282 -15.92 3.50 1.12
C VAL A 282 -17.42 3.61 0.87
N ILE A 283 -17.83 3.36 -0.36
CA ILE A 283 -19.23 3.42 -0.78
C ILE A 283 -19.64 2.13 -1.48
N ALA A 284 -20.90 1.75 -1.32
CA ALA A 284 -21.51 0.64 -2.04
C ALA A 284 -21.91 1.09 -3.45
N GLY A 285 -21.60 0.29 -4.46
CA GLY A 285 -21.92 0.55 -5.85
C GLY A 285 -20.71 0.92 -6.71
N ALA A 286 -20.86 0.73 -8.02
CA ALA A 286 -19.88 1.14 -9.01
C ALA A 286 -19.99 2.66 -9.24
N TYR A 287 -19.04 3.41 -8.73
CA TYR A 287 -18.98 4.87 -8.91
C TYR A 287 -18.05 5.22 -10.06
N VAL A 288 -18.52 6.04 -10.99
CA VAL A 288 -17.75 6.57 -12.12
C VAL A 288 -18.02 8.06 -12.24
N GLU A 289 -16.97 8.86 -12.09
CA GLU A 289 -17.05 10.32 -12.19
C GLU A 289 -17.45 10.78 -13.61
N SER A 290 -18.11 11.92 -13.67
CA SER A 290 -18.43 12.55 -14.95
C SER A 290 -17.15 12.97 -15.70
N GLY A 291 -16.98 12.48 -16.93
CA GLY A 291 -15.85 12.86 -17.77
C GLY A 291 -14.53 12.17 -17.45
N ALA A 292 -14.49 11.21 -16.52
CA ALA A 292 -13.29 10.40 -16.25
C ALA A 292 -12.82 9.62 -17.49
N ASP A 293 -13.76 9.09 -18.27
CA ASP A 293 -13.51 8.48 -19.57
C ASP A 293 -14.77 8.71 -20.43
N SER A 294 -14.59 9.29 -21.63
CA SER A 294 -15.70 9.55 -22.55
C SER A 294 -16.38 8.31 -23.10
N SER A 295 -15.74 7.15 -23.00
CA SER A 295 -16.26 5.84 -23.41
C SER A 295 -17.10 5.14 -22.33
N VAL A 296 -16.95 5.57 -21.06
CA VAL A 296 -17.65 4.96 -19.92
C VAL A 296 -18.72 5.93 -19.41
N PRO A 297 -20.00 5.56 -19.43
CA PRO A 297 -21.05 6.39 -18.86
C PRO A 297 -20.81 6.63 -17.36
N SER A 298 -21.05 7.86 -16.91
CA SER A 298 -20.96 8.20 -15.50
C SER A 298 -21.97 7.42 -14.64
N CYS A 299 -21.60 7.15 -13.42
CA CYS A 299 -22.46 6.54 -12.41
C CYS A 299 -22.24 7.26 -11.08
N LEU A 300 -23.05 8.24 -10.77
CA LEU A 300 -22.90 9.15 -9.64
C LEU A 300 -23.74 8.74 -8.43
N ALA A 301 -24.85 8.04 -8.66
CA ALA A 301 -25.83 7.67 -7.63
C ALA A 301 -25.24 6.96 -6.40
N PRO A 302 -24.20 6.08 -6.51
CA PRO A 302 -23.61 5.44 -5.34
C PRO A 302 -22.97 6.41 -4.33
N ASP A 303 -22.52 7.59 -4.78
CA ASP A 303 -21.87 8.57 -3.91
C ASP A 303 -22.87 9.54 -3.29
N PRO A 304 -23.06 9.51 -1.96
CA PRO A 304 -23.97 10.41 -1.27
C PRO A 304 -23.72 11.90 -1.56
N SER A 305 -22.48 12.30 -1.76
CA SER A 305 -22.11 13.71 -2.01
C SER A 305 -22.59 14.25 -3.36
N GLN A 306 -23.03 13.38 -4.25
CA GLN A 306 -23.60 13.76 -5.56
C GLN A 306 -25.12 14.02 -5.49
N TRP A 307 -25.74 13.66 -4.38
CA TRP A 307 -27.18 13.90 -4.15
C TRP A 307 -27.39 15.30 -3.58
N ILE A 308 -27.89 16.19 -4.41
CA ILE A 308 -28.10 17.60 -4.06
C ILE A 308 -29.60 17.91 -4.12
N ALA A 309 -30.17 18.33 -2.99
CA ALA A 309 -31.57 18.77 -2.94
C ALA A 309 -31.75 20.19 -3.50
N ALA A 310 -32.99 20.54 -3.80
CA ALA A 310 -33.33 21.86 -4.31
C ALA A 310 -33.00 23.01 -3.32
N ASP A 311 -32.99 22.72 -2.03
CA ASP A 311 -32.59 23.64 -0.96
C ASP A 311 -31.07 23.69 -0.73
N GLY A 312 -30.27 22.93 -1.48
CA GLY A 312 -28.83 22.83 -1.36
C GLY A 312 -28.33 21.80 -0.35
N THR A 313 -29.20 21.03 0.29
CA THR A 313 -28.79 19.91 1.16
C THR A 313 -28.08 18.84 0.35
N VAL A 314 -26.91 18.39 0.82
CA VAL A 314 -26.04 17.41 0.16
C VAL A 314 -25.91 16.18 1.05
N GLY A 315 -25.96 15.00 0.45
CA GLY A 315 -25.69 13.75 1.17
C GLY A 315 -24.27 13.67 1.72
N ALA A 316 -24.09 13.04 2.87
CA ALA A 316 -22.81 12.91 3.52
C ALA A 316 -22.04 11.68 3.02
N ARG A 317 -20.87 11.89 2.41
CA ARG A 317 -19.95 10.79 2.09
C ARG A 317 -19.34 10.24 3.38
N PRO A 318 -19.16 8.91 3.53
CA PRO A 318 -18.45 8.34 4.67
C PRO A 318 -17.06 8.96 4.84
N ALA A 319 -16.66 9.22 6.09
CA ALA A 319 -15.34 9.75 6.38
C ALA A 319 -14.23 8.77 5.91
N PRO A 320 -13.11 9.27 5.39
CA PRO A 320 -12.01 8.40 5.01
C PRO A 320 -11.42 7.66 6.22
N VAL A 321 -11.17 6.36 6.06
CA VAL A 321 -10.53 5.53 7.08
C VAL A 321 -9.17 5.08 6.56
N GLY A 322 -8.09 5.46 7.27
CA GLY A 322 -6.72 5.11 6.91
C GLY A 322 -6.32 3.72 7.37
N GLY A 323 -5.42 3.10 6.60
CA GLY A 323 -4.75 1.85 6.98
C GLY A 323 -3.26 2.04 7.18
N ILE A 324 -2.66 1.30 8.09
CA ILE A 324 -1.22 1.16 8.19
C ILE A 324 -0.80 -0.21 7.62
N PRO A 325 0.45 -0.36 7.14
CA PRO A 325 0.93 -1.62 6.56
C PRO A 325 0.65 -2.83 7.45
N GLY A 326 -0.01 -3.85 6.90
CA GLY A 326 -0.35 -5.10 7.59
C GLY A 326 -1.46 -5.03 8.63
N SER A 327 -2.12 -3.88 8.80
CA SER A 327 -3.24 -3.74 9.74
C SER A 327 -4.55 -4.28 9.19
N THR A 328 -5.48 -4.58 10.09
CA THR A 328 -6.90 -4.78 9.77
C THR A 328 -7.68 -3.57 10.26
N VAL A 329 -8.57 -3.06 9.41
CA VAL A 329 -9.35 -1.85 9.62
C VAL A 329 -10.81 -2.13 9.31
N ASP A 330 -11.70 -1.83 10.26
CA ASP A 330 -13.14 -1.94 10.06
C ASP A 330 -13.69 -0.67 9.38
N VAL A 331 -14.50 -0.85 8.34
CA VAL A 331 -15.15 0.24 7.62
C VAL A 331 -16.65 0.00 7.51
N SER A 332 -17.41 1.04 7.80
CA SER A 332 -18.86 1.05 7.64
C SER A 332 -19.23 1.54 6.24
N VAL A 333 -20.05 0.77 5.54
CA VAL A 333 -20.51 1.09 4.18
C VAL A 333 -22.02 1.30 4.22
N PRO A 334 -22.49 2.55 4.29
CA PRO A 334 -23.93 2.84 4.34
C PRO A 334 -24.60 2.45 3.03
N MET A 335 -25.81 1.93 3.13
CA MET A 335 -26.66 1.51 2.00
C MET A 335 -28.11 1.82 2.29
N GLY A 336 -28.91 1.92 1.24
CA GLY A 336 -30.35 1.97 1.38
C GLY A 336 -30.92 0.60 1.72
N VAL A 337 -31.78 0.51 2.74
CA VAL A 337 -32.41 -0.73 3.18
C VAL A 337 -33.89 -0.73 2.84
N VAL A 338 -34.35 -1.77 2.20
CA VAL A 338 -35.72 -1.97 1.83
C VAL A 338 -36.24 -3.35 2.27
N SER A 339 -37.38 -3.38 2.92
CA SER A 339 -38.10 -4.60 3.18
C SER A 339 -39.31 -4.68 2.27
N PHE A 340 -39.65 -5.87 1.81
CA PHE A 340 -40.92 -6.11 1.14
C PHE A 340 -41.59 -7.35 1.70
N SER A 341 -42.92 -7.36 1.62
CA SER A 341 -43.71 -8.56 1.89
C SER A 341 -44.76 -8.72 0.80
N SER A 342 -44.84 -9.89 0.20
CA SER A 342 -45.82 -10.22 -0.81
C SER A 342 -47.06 -10.81 -0.12
N ALA A 343 -48.03 -9.95 0.26
CA ALA A 343 -49.26 -10.38 0.89
C ALA A 343 -50.29 -10.90 -0.14
N ASN A 344 -50.12 -10.69 -1.43
CA ASN A 344 -51.08 -11.02 -2.47
C ASN A 344 -50.82 -12.40 -3.10
N SER A 345 -51.85 -13.23 -3.05
CA SER A 345 -51.89 -14.60 -3.56
C SER A 345 -51.62 -14.77 -5.07
N GLY A 346 -51.56 -13.70 -5.83
CA GLY A 346 -51.22 -13.73 -7.26
C GLY A 346 -49.70 -13.86 -7.57
N ASP A 347 -48.86 -13.49 -6.62
CA ASP A 347 -47.38 -13.56 -6.77
C ASP A 347 -46.78 -14.87 -6.22
N ARG A 348 -47.65 -15.78 -5.74
CA ARG A 348 -47.25 -17.09 -5.22
C ARG A 348 -46.98 -18.08 -6.33
N ARG A 349 -45.89 -17.95 -7.04
CA ARG A 349 -45.31 -19.04 -7.81
C ARG A 349 -44.15 -19.62 -7.01
N GLY A 350 -44.43 -20.68 -6.27
CA GLY A 350 -43.59 -21.26 -5.26
C GLY A 350 -42.30 -21.86 -5.80
N ARG A 351 -41.34 -21.04 -6.26
CA ARG A 351 -39.94 -21.27 -6.52
C ARG A 351 -39.20 -20.01 -6.99
N ASP A 352 -39.89 -18.85 -7.04
CA ASP A 352 -39.29 -17.59 -7.52
C ASP A 352 -38.71 -16.83 -6.31
N ASN A 353 -37.69 -17.42 -5.67
CA ASN A 353 -37.10 -16.88 -4.44
C ASN A 353 -35.85 -15.99 -4.70
N TYR A 354 -35.43 -15.93 -5.95
CA TYR A 354 -34.31 -15.07 -6.36
C TYR A 354 -34.82 -13.65 -6.60
N LEU A 355 -33.97 -12.69 -6.28
CA LEU A 355 -34.27 -11.28 -6.44
C LEU A 355 -33.21 -10.61 -7.33
N THR A 356 -33.66 -9.72 -8.20
CA THR A 356 -32.80 -8.88 -9.02
C THR A 356 -33.27 -7.44 -8.94
N ALA A 357 -32.37 -6.54 -8.49
CA ALA A 357 -32.58 -5.10 -8.52
C ALA A 357 -32.03 -4.53 -9.81
N VAL A 358 -32.82 -3.75 -10.53
CA VAL A 358 -32.44 -3.11 -11.79
C VAL A 358 -32.49 -1.61 -11.62
N TYR A 359 -31.40 -0.93 -11.95
CA TYR A 359 -31.35 0.51 -11.94
C TYR A 359 -32.15 1.09 -13.12
N VAL A 360 -33.10 1.96 -12.79
CA VAL A 360 -33.98 2.56 -13.82
C VAL A 360 -33.70 4.04 -14.08
N GLY A 361 -32.98 4.71 -13.18
CA GLY A 361 -32.67 6.14 -13.26
C GLY A 361 -33.92 7.02 -13.09
N THR A 362 -33.73 8.30 -12.81
CA THR A 362 -34.81 9.31 -12.77
C THR A 362 -35.72 9.29 -11.55
N GLY A 363 -35.22 8.87 -10.36
CA GLY A 363 -35.84 9.26 -9.09
C GLY A 363 -35.60 10.76 -8.82
N ASP A 364 -36.44 11.37 -8.00
CA ASP A 364 -36.31 12.79 -7.66
C ASP A 364 -34.98 13.03 -6.91
N GLY A 365 -34.08 13.79 -7.57
CA GLY A 365 -32.74 14.09 -7.05
C GLY A 365 -31.68 13.00 -7.24
N ASP A 366 -31.99 11.87 -7.91
CA ASP A 366 -30.99 10.86 -8.28
C ASP A 366 -29.99 11.42 -9.29
N PRO A 367 -28.66 11.50 -8.98
CA PRO A 367 -27.66 12.09 -9.86
C PRO A 367 -27.36 11.24 -11.10
N GLY A 368 -27.85 10.01 -11.16
CA GLY A 368 -27.77 9.15 -12.33
C GLY A 368 -26.74 8.03 -12.27
N CYS A 369 -27.02 6.96 -13.02
CA CYS A 369 -26.13 5.84 -13.28
C CYS A 369 -26.55 5.14 -14.59
N GLN A 370 -25.91 4.02 -14.93
CA GLN A 370 -26.22 3.27 -16.16
C GLN A 370 -27.58 2.57 -16.03
N LYS A 371 -28.54 2.93 -16.89
CA LYS A 371 -29.82 2.22 -16.95
C LYS A 371 -29.64 0.75 -17.28
N GLY A 372 -30.34 -0.11 -16.55
CA GLY A 372 -30.29 -1.56 -16.73
C GLY A 372 -29.16 -2.25 -15.96
N MET A 373 -28.27 -1.52 -15.28
CA MET A 373 -27.35 -2.09 -14.31
C MET A 373 -28.15 -2.91 -13.29
N ALA A 374 -27.65 -4.09 -12.95
CA ALA A 374 -28.41 -5.00 -12.11
C ALA A 374 -27.55 -5.59 -10.99
N TYR A 375 -28.14 -5.59 -9.80
CA TYR A 375 -27.63 -6.33 -8.64
C TYR A 375 -28.51 -7.55 -8.39
N SER A 376 -27.84 -8.71 -8.19
CA SER A 376 -28.50 -10.00 -8.05
C SER A 376 -28.31 -10.57 -6.66
N PHE A 377 -29.40 -11.05 -6.09
CA PHE A 377 -29.43 -11.76 -4.82
C PHE A 377 -29.64 -13.25 -5.09
N GLU A 378 -29.19 -14.09 -4.17
CA GLU A 378 -29.51 -15.51 -4.19
C GLU A 378 -30.91 -15.76 -3.63
N ASP A 379 -31.17 -16.89 -3.07
CA ASP A 379 -32.48 -17.31 -2.51
C ASP A 379 -32.79 -16.53 -1.22
N VAL A 380 -33.13 -15.24 -1.37
CA VAL A 380 -33.34 -14.31 -0.25
C VAL A 380 -34.81 -14.17 0.15
N ILE A 381 -35.75 -14.62 -0.69
CA ILE A 381 -37.17 -14.50 -0.41
C ILE A 381 -37.65 -15.66 0.45
N SER A 382 -37.85 -15.41 1.74
CA SER A 382 -38.42 -16.36 2.71
C SER A 382 -39.82 -15.97 3.09
N SER A 383 -40.75 -16.94 3.07
CA SER A 383 -42.18 -16.71 3.42
C SER A 383 -42.80 -15.51 2.70
N ASN A 384 -42.42 -15.26 1.46
CA ASN A 384 -42.83 -14.11 0.64
C ASN A 384 -42.31 -12.73 1.14
N SER A 385 -41.34 -12.68 1.97
CA SER A 385 -40.72 -11.45 2.44
C SER A 385 -39.20 -11.50 2.33
N ALA A 386 -38.56 -10.34 2.19
CA ALA A 386 -37.11 -10.17 2.31
C ALA A 386 -36.79 -8.78 2.82
N THR A 387 -35.60 -8.65 3.45
CA THR A 387 -34.99 -7.37 3.76
C THR A 387 -33.63 -7.35 3.06
N ILE A 388 -33.42 -6.37 2.21
CA ILE A 388 -32.23 -6.25 1.38
C ILE A 388 -31.59 -4.88 1.53
N ALA A 389 -30.29 -4.81 1.28
CA ALA A 389 -29.57 -3.55 1.15
C ALA A 389 -29.08 -3.36 -0.30
N LEU A 390 -29.20 -2.14 -0.78
CA LEU A 390 -28.77 -1.73 -2.12
C LEU A 390 -27.97 -0.42 -2.05
N PRO A 391 -27.07 -0.19 -3.00
CA PRO A 391 -26.49 1.14 -3.21
C PRO A 391 -27.56 2.20 -3.38
N TYR A 392 -27.27 3.43 -3.03
CA TYR A 392 -28.15 4.56 -3.29
C TYR A 392 -28.45 4.66 -4.79
N GLY A 393 -29.68 5.04 -5.11
CA GLY A 393 -30.16 5.06 -6.49
C GLY A 393 -31.65 4.73 -6.62
N THR A 394 -32.12 4.65 -7.86
CA THR A 394 -33.51 4.39 -8.21
C THR A 394 -33.65 3.00 -8.83
N TRP A 395 -34.43 2.14 -8.18
CA TRP A 395 -34.46 0.70 -8.44
C TRP A 395 -35.86 0.16 -8.72
N GLU A 396 -35.92 -0.85 -9.59
CA GLU A 396 -37.04 -1.80 -9.71
C GLU A 396 -36.59 -3.18 -9.24
N LEU A 397 -37.41 -3.89 -8.49
CA LEU A 397 -37.15 -5.23 -8.00
C LEU A 397 -37.91 -6.28 -8.78
N TYR A 398 -37.22 -7.30 -9.25
CA TYR A 398 -37.77 -8.43 -9.97
C TYR A 398 -37.58 -9.73 -9.21
N ARG A 399 -38.61 -10.57 -9.17
CA ARG A 399 -38.49 -11.96 -8.76
C ARG A 399 -38.14 -12.85 -9.93
N GLY A 400 -37.46 -13.95 -9.64
CA GLY A 400 -37.16 -14.96 -10.65
C GLY A 400 -36.74 -16.29 -10.04
N LYS A 401 -36.45 -17.26 -10.93
CA LYS A 401 -36.08 -18.66 -10.59
C LYS A 401 -34.59 -18.90 -10.48
N ALA A 402 -33.80 -17.94 -10.86
CA ALA A 402 -32.35 -18.03 -10.87
C ALA A 402 -31.73 -16.65 -10.62
N VAL A 403 -30.44 -16.65 -10.26
CA VAL A 403 -29.66 -15.42 -10.09
C VAL A 403 -29.73 -14.57 -11.37
N GLY A 404 -30.08 -13.29 -11.24
CA GLY A 404 -30.16 -12.36 -12.35
C GLY A 404 -31.43 -12.48 -13.21
N SER A 405 -32.34 -13.41 -12.95
CA SER A 405 -33.60 -13.51 -13.69
C SER A 405 -34.57 -12.40 -13.32
N LYS A 406 -35.34 -11.92 -14.31
CA LYS A 406 -36.26 -10.77 -14.22
C LYS A 406 -37.65 -11.20 -14.73
N GLU A 407 -38.28 -12.16 -14.04
CA GLU A 407 -39.54 -12.75 -14.52
C GLU A 407 -40.75 -11.93 -14.10
N THR A 408 -40.79 -11.44 -12.88
CA THR A 408 -41.97 -10.73 -12.33
C THR A 408 -41.51 -9.48 -11.59
N LEU A 409 -41.97 -8.30 -12.03
CA LEU A 409 -41.79 -7.03 -11.33
C LEU A 409 -42.60 -7.05 -10.01
N ILE A 410 -41.94 -6.75 -8.91
CA ILE A 410 -42.59 -6.56 -7.61
C ILE A 410 -43.16 -5.15 -7.59
N ARG A 411 -44.52 -5.06 -7.58
CA ARG A 411 -45.25 -3.78 -7.59
C ARG A 411 -45.49 -3.23 -6.19
N SER A 412 -45.57 -1.90 -6.11
CA SER A 412 -45.79 -1.17 -4.86
C SER A 412 -47.07 -1.58 -4.12
N GLY A 413 -47.00 -1.52 -2.85
CA GLY A 413 -48.04 -1.87 -1.87
C GLY A 413 -47.43 -2.61 -0.69
N ASN A 414 -46.25 -3.22 -0.88
CA ASN A 414 -45.62 -4.10 0.07
C ASN A 414 -44.17 -3.72 0.40
N PHE A 415 -43.71 -2.54 -0.04
CA PHE A 415 -42.38 -2.04 0.25
C PHE A 415 -42.36 -1.15 1.49
N THR A 416 -41.41 -1.35 2.36
CA THR A 416 -41.02 -0.43 3.42
C THR A 416 -39.56 -0.04 3.21
N VAL A 417 -39.32 1.21 2.84
CA VAL A 417 -37.96 1.78 2.82
C VAL A 417 -37.63 2.13 4.26
N ARG A 418 -36.53 1.56 4.77
CA ARG A 418 -36.15 1.69 6.18
C ARG A 418 -35.08 2.75 6.42
N THR A 419 -34.29 3.05 5.42
CA THR A 419 -33.26 4.10 5.45
C THR A 419 -33.53 5.02 4.28
N GLY A 420 -33.77 6.26 4.52
CA GLY A 420 -33.97 7.33 3.55
C GLY A 420 -34.49 6.94 2.18
N GLY A 421 -35.62 7.48 1.76
CA GLY A 421 -36.11 7.23 0.43
C GLY A 421 -37.64 7.02 0.35
N SER A 422 -38.10 6.58 -0.81
CA SER A 422 -39.52 6.37 -1.10
C SER A 422 -39.77 5.17 -2.01
N ALA A 423 -40.96 4.62 -1.99
CA ALA A 423 -41.38 3.59 -2.92
C ALA A 423 -42.76 3.94 -3.50
N ALA A 424 -42.85 4.02 -4.82
CA ALA A 424 -44.08 4.29 -5.52
C ALA A 424 -44.11 3.57 -6.88
N ASN A 425 -45.28 2.97 -7.23
CA ASN A 425 -45.53 2.33 -8.53
C ASN A 425 -44.46 1.26 -8.95
N GLY A 426 -43.89 0.56 -7.96
CA GLY A 426 -42.82 -0.46 -8.21
C GLY A 426 -41.42 0.09 -8.33
N VAL A 427 -41.24 1.41 -8.26
CA VAL A 427 -39.96 2.08 -8.25
C VAL A 427 -39.59 2.45 -6.81
N ILE A 428 -38.36 2.17 -6.42
CA ILE A 428 -37.79 2.45 -5.11
C ILE A 428 -36.67 3.46 -5.29
N VAL A 429 -36.76 4.59 -4.61
CA VAL A 429 -35.69 5.58 -4.52
C VAL A 429 -35.02 5.41 -3.16
N LEU A 430 -33.71 5.10 -3.17
CA LEU A 430 -32.87 5.05 -1.98
C LEU A 430 -32.02 6.30 -1.96
N ASP A 431 -32.38 7.23 -1.10
CA ASP A 431 -31.82 8.58 -1.03
C ASP A 431 -30.95 8.75 0.24
N PRO A 432 -29.65 9.06 0.10
CA PRO A 432 -28.76 9.22 1.25
C PRO A 432 -29.01 10.50 2.07
N ARG A 433 -29.83 11.43 1.56
CA ARG A 433 -30.15 12.70 2.24
C ARG A 433 -31.29 12.58 3.24
N ALA A 434 -32.12 11.56 3.10
CA ALA A 434 -33.23 11.38 4.02
C ALA A 434 -32.68 10.94 5.37
N THR A 435 -32.86 11.77 6.37
CA THR A 435 -32.62 11.42 7.77
C THR A 435 -33.73 10.49 8.25
N GLU A 436 -33.35 9.50 9.09
CA GLU A 436 -34.31 8.66 9.81
C GLU A 436 -35.35 9.47 10.62
#